data_56cbe60a53f75ac7bea586628154a976
#
_entry.id   56cbe60a53f75ac7bea586628154a976
#
_cell.length_a   1.000
_cell.length_b   1.000
_cell.length_c   1.000
_cell.angle_alpha   90.00
_cell.angle_beta   90.00
_cell.angle_gamma   90.00
#
_symmetry.space_group_name_H-M   'P 1'
#
loop_
_entity.id
_entity.type
_entity.pdbx_description
1 polymer ?
#
loop_
_entity_poly.entity_id
_entity_poly.type
_entity_poly.pdbx_seq_one_letter_code
_entity_poly.pdbx_strand_id
1 'polypeptide(L)'
;MSAIVEVVGREVLDSRGNPTVEVEVELVSGARGRAAVPSGASTGAHEAVELRDGGHRYGGKGVLHAVENVNGEIADAVLGLDAIEQRLVDDSLVTLDSTDGKSRLGANAILGVSLAVAKAAADESELPLYRYVGGADAHVLPMPLLNVLNGGAHADSNVDLQEFMLAPVGAASFSEALRWGAETYHALRDLLHERGLSTALGDEGGFAPNLDSSEEAVKLLLAAIESAGYRPGDELSIALDPAATEFFADGRYALTGESVAYSSSEWADWLAALVERYPIVSIEDGMAEDDWEGWARLTQRIGDRAQLVGDDVFVTNPDRLQRGIDAGVANSILVKVNQIGTLSETLDTILLAARHGYTTVMSHRSGETEDTTIADLAVATNCGQIKTGAPARSDRVAKYNQLLRIEDELGGAARYLGGAALAKGGSGG
;
A
#
# COMPACT_ATOMS: atom_id res chain seq x y z
N MET A 1 -7.98 32.65 5.66
CA MET A 1 -6.54 32.99 5.40
C MET A 1 -5.72 31.74 5.69
N SER A 2 -5.24 31.11 4.66
CA SER A 2 -4.64 29.78 4.65
C SER A 2 -3.13 29.75 4.90
N ALA A 3 -2.55 30.86 5.43
CA ALA A 3 -1.13 30.87 5.78
C ALA A 3 -0.84 29.97 6.98
N ILE A 4 0.24 29.18 6.90
CA ILE A 4 0.72 28.31 7.96
C ILE A 4 1.29 29.18 9.10
N VAL A 5 0.84 28.96 10.33
CA VAL A 5 1.31 29.71 11.52
C VAL A 5 2.00 28.82 12.55
N GLU A 6 1.73 27.53 12.53
CA GLU A 6 2.38 26.59 13.45
C GLU A 6 2.59 25.23 12.76
N VAL A 7 3.74 24.61 13.03
CA VAL A 7 4.07 23.24 12.64
C VAL A 7 4.69 22.55 13.84
N VAL A 8 4.09 21.46 14.29
CA VAL A 8 4.55 20.70 15.45
C VAL A 8 4.72 19.24 15.11
N GLY A 9 5.97 18.75 15.16
CA GLY A 9 6.30 17.34 15.05
C GLY A 9 6.39 16.68 16.42
N ARG A 10 5.95 15.44 16.51
CA ARG A 10 6.12 14.59 17.70
C ARG A 10 6.41 13.16 17.34
N GLU A 11 7.03 12.43 18.27
CA GLU A 11 7.21 10.99 18.16
C GLU A 11 5.98 10.28 18.74
N VAL A 12 5.38 9.37 17.94
CA VAL A 12 4.29 8.48 18.36
C VAL A 12 4.68 7.03 18.08
N LEU A 13 3.86 6.06 18.44
CA LEU A 13 4.13 4.64 18.17
C LEU A 13 3.28 4.14 16.99
N ASP A 14 3.91 3.33 16.14
CA ASP A 14 3.23 2.57 15.10
C ASP A 14 2.58 1.27 15.65
N SER A 15 1.88 0.52 14.79
CA SER A 15 1.18 -0.73 15.10
C SER A 15 2.10 -1.87 15.59
N ARG A 16 3.42 -1.72 15.40
CA ARG A 16 4.44 -2.66 15.87
C ARG A 16 5.12 -2.19 17.17
N GLY A 17 4.70 -1.02 17.70
CA GLY A 17 5.32 -0.39 18.88
C GLY A 17 6.66 0.27 18.58
N ASN A 18 7.00 0.52 17.30
CA ASN A 18 8.16 1.31 16.92
C ASN A 18 7.78 2.79 16.82
N PRO A 19 8.71 3.71 17.13
CA PRO A 19 8.49 5.14 16.93
C PRO A 19 8.23 5.50 15.45
N THR A 20 7.35 6.48 15.25
CA THR A 20 7.15 7.17 13.97
C THR A 20 6.85 8.64 14.20
N VAL A 21 6.83 9.43 13.11
CA VAL A 21 6.62 10.87 13.15
C VAL A 21 5.12 11.17 12.98
N GLU A 22 4.57 12.01 13.87
CA GLU A 22 3.29 12.67 13.67
C GLU A 22 3.52 14.18 13.58
N VAL A 23 2.87 14.84 12.62
CA VAL A 23 2.94 16.29 12.42
C VAL A 23 1.54 16.89 12.52
N GLU A 24 1.46 18.04 13.18
CA GLU A 24 0.27 18.88 13.24
C GLU A 24 0.60 20.27 12.66
N VAL A 25 -0.27 20.78 11.81
CA VAL A 25 -0.17 22.12 11.18
C VAL A 25 -1.40 22.93 11.53
N GLU A 26 -1.21 24.19 11.95
CA GLU A 26 -2.28 25.15 12.16
C GLU A 26 -2.17 26.33 11.17
N LEU A 27 -3.30 26.80 10.69
CA LEU A 27 -3.41 27.96 9.78
C LEU A 27 -3.87 29.20 10.56
N VAL A 28 -3.66 30.40 9.97
CA VAL A 28 -4.13 31.68 10.57
C VAL A 28 -5.62 31.69 10.90
N SER A 29 -6.43 30.95 10.15
CA SER A 29 -7.87 30.80 10.40
C SER A 29 -8.20 29.98 11.64
N GLY A 30 -7.26 29.19 12.14
CA GLY A 30 -7.45 28.15 13.15
C GLY A 30 -7.75 26.75 12.59
N ALA A 31 -7.83 26.62 11.26
CA ALA A 31 -7.93 25.31 10.61
C ALA A 31 -6.68 24.48 10.89
N ARG A 32 -6.86 23.16 11.07
CA ARG A 32 -5.78 22.24 11.49
C ARG A 32 -5.74 20.98 10.66
N GLY A 33 -4.52 20.48 10.47
CA GLY A 33 -4.28 19.16 9.88
C GLY A 33 -3.27 18.38 10.67
N ARG A 34 -3.53 17.08 10.84
CA ARG A 34 -2.62 16.15 11.53
C ARG A 34 -2.41 14.90 10.71
N ALA A 35 -1.16 14.48 10.56
CA ALA A 35 -0.79 13.28 9.83
C ALA A 35 0.27 12.49 10.60
N ALA A 36 0.09 11.16 10.67
CA ALA A 36 1.08 10.24 11.19
C ALA A 36 1.66 9.40 10.04
N VAL A 37 2.97 9.29 10.00
CA VAL A 37 3.69 8.67 8.88
C VAL A 37 3.81 7.15 9.09
N PRO A 38 3.45 6.31 8.09
CA PRO A 38 3.66 4.87 8.16
C PRO A 38 5.13 4.50 7.98
N SER A 39 5.50 3.25 8.36
CA SER A 39 6.88 2.73 8.33
C SER A 39 6.92 1.31 7.78
N GLY A 40 7.84 1.00 6.86
CA GLY A 40 8.02 -0.35 6.31
C GLY A 40 8.72 -1.32 7.26
N ALA A 41 8.50 -2.64 7.08
CA ALA A 41 9.34 -3.70 7.66
C ALA A 41 10.44 -4.09 6.67
N SER A 42 10.07 -4.44 5.44
CA SER A 42 10.94 -4.50 4.28
C SER A 42 10.93 -3.12 3.59
N THR A 43 12.06 -2.71 3.05
CA THR A 43 12.18 -1.46 2.29
C THR A 43 12.92 -1.73 1.01
N GLY A 44 12.35 -1.36 -0.14
CA GLY A 44 13.03 -1.40 -1.43
C GLY A 44 14.30 -0.53 -1.40
N ALA A 45 15.36 -0.99 -2.05
CA ALA A 45 16.66 -0.31 -2.03
C ALA A 45 16.63 1.13 -2.56
N HIS A 46 15.57 1.48 -3.27
CA HIS A 46 15.39 2.78 -3.94
C HIS A 46 14.34 3.69 -3.29
N GLU A 47 13.81 3.32 -2.12
CA GLU A 47 12.88 4.17 -1.37
C GLU A 47 13.54 5.44 -0.84
N ALA A 48 12.76 6.50 -0.67
CA ALA A 48 13.18 7.67 0.09
C ALA A 48 13.50 7.28 1.54
N VAL A 49 14.51 7.93 2.12
CA VAL A 49 15.10 7.52 3.39
C VAL A 49 14.22 7.89 4.58
N GLU A 50 13.77 6.89 5.31
CA GLU A 50 13.20 7.08 6.64
C GLU A 50 14.31 7.39 7.63
N LEU A 51 14.34 8.60 8.17
CA LEU A 51 15.39 9.02 9.12
C LEU A 51 15.15 8.38 10.49
N ARG A 52 16.13 7.59 10.95
CA ARG A 52 16.15 6.93 12.25
C ARG A 52 17.35 7.42 13.07
N ASP A 53 17.18 7.53 14.39
CA ASP A 53 18.20 8.08 15.29
C ASP A 53 19.42 7.17 15.46
N GLY A 54 19.25 5.85 15.27
CA GLY A 54 20.28 4.89 15.65
C GLY A 54 20.43 4.76 17.17
N GLY A 55 21.59 4.22 17.61
CA GLY A 55 21.90 4.11 19.04
C GLY A 55 21.06 3.06 19.78
N HIS A 56 20.78 3.33 21.08
CA HIS A 56 20.10 2.33 21.95
C HIS A 56 18.60 2.58 22.15
N ARG A 57 18.16 3.82 21.96
CA ARG A 57 16.75 4.19 22.17
C ARG A 57 15.88 3.48 21.14
N TYR A 58 14.84 2.75 21.60
CA TYR A 58 13.99 1.90 20.76
C TYR A 58 14.78 0.94 19.84
N GLY A 59 15.93 0.43 20.31
CA GLY A 59 16.78 -0.43 19.49
C GLY A 59 17.34 0.24 18.24
N GLY A 60 17.50 1.55 18.25
CA GLY A 60 17.98 2.36 17.12
C GLY A 60 16.88 2.91 16.22
N LYS A 61 15.60 2.59 16.50
CA LYS A 61 14.46 3.00 15.67
C LYS A 61 13.80 4.31 16.07
N GLY A 62 14.39 5.09 17.03
CA GLY A 62 13.91 6.42 17.39
C GLY A 62 13.82 7.37 16.19
N VAL A 63 12.98 8.43 16.29
CA VAL A 63 12.77 9.41 15.22
C VAL A 63 12.91 10.85 15.71
N LEU A 64 13.65 11.06 16.81
CA LEU A 64 13.81 12.41 17.37
C LEU A 64 14.54 13.36 16.43
N HIS A 65 15.52 12.90 15.64
CA HIS A 65 16.18 13.73 14.64
C HIS A 65 15.18 14.20 13.55
N ALA A 66 14.28 13.33 13.10
CA ALA A 66 13.23 13.73 12.17
C ALA A 66 12.26 14.73 12.82
N VAL A 67 11.89 14.52 14.08
CA VAL A 67 11.04 15.46 14.86
C VAL A 67 11.73 16.80 15.06
N GLU A 68 13.03 16.82 15.36
CA GLU A 68 13.84 18.05 15.45
C GLU A 68 13.87 18.80 14.12
N ASN A 69 14.01 18.09 13.00
CA ASN A 69 13.95 18.68 11.66
C ASN A 69 12.58 19.31 11.38
N VAL A 70 11.47 18.63 11.75
CA VAL A 70 10.11 19.19 11.62
C VAL A 70 9.96 20.47 12.44
N ASN A 71 10.36 20.45 13.72
CA ASN A 71 10.17 21.57 14.67
C ASN A 71 11.19 22.71 14.45
N GLY A 72 12.21 22.50 13.63
CA GLY A 72 13.26 23.46 13.31
C GLY A 72 13.19 23.96 11.87
N GLU A 73 14.16 23.56 11.05
CA GLU A 73 14.35 24.14 9.72
C GLU A 73 13.17 23.89 8.75
N ILE A 74 12.43 22.79 8.89
CA ILE A 74 11.22 22.56 8.07
C ILE A 74 10.13 23.55 8.45
N ALA A 75 9.83 23.70 9.76
CA ALA A 75 8.87 24.70 10.22
C ALA A 75 9.24 26.09 9.74
N ASP A 76 10.51 26.50 9.92
CA ASP A 76 11.00 27.81 9.49
C ASP A 76 10.81 28.06 7.98
N ALA A 77 10.95 27.02 7.16
CA ALA A 77 10.82 27.11 5.71
C ALA A 77 9.36 27.20 5.23
N VAL A 78 8.39 26.62 5.95
CA VAL A 78 6.98 26.59 5.51
C VAL A 78 6.09 27.61 6.23
N LEU A 79 6.53 28.17 7.37
CA LEU A 79 5.79 29.23 8.07
C LEU A 79 5.53 30.43 7.13
N GLY A 80 4.26 30.86 7.09
CA GLY A 80 3.80 31.95 6.24
C GLY A 80 3.45 31.55 4.79
N LEU A 81 3.77 30.32 4.35
CA LEU A 81 3.32 29.81 3.05
C LEU A 81 1.81 29.58 3.09
N ASP A 82 1.18 29.68 1.92
CA ASP A 82 -0.23 29.37 1.73
C ASP A 82 -0.42 27.84 1.65
N ALA A 83 -1.16 27.27 2.60
CA ALA A 83 -1.39 25.82 2.68
C ALA A 83 -2.17 25.27 1.46
N ILE A 84 -2.93 26.12 0.75
CA ILE A 84 -3.68 25.72 -0.47
C ILE A 84 -2.70 25.46 -1.63
N GLU A 85 -1.55 26.11 -1.63
CA GLU A 85 -0.51 25.93 -2.65
C GLU A 85 0.37 24.69 -2.34
N GLN A 86 -0.26 23.51 -2.23
CA GLN A 86 0.40 22.25 -1.84
C GLN A 86 1.71 22.00 -2.57
N ARG A 87 1.73 22.21 -3.91
CA ARG A 87 2.94 21.97 -4.70
C ARG A 87 4.08 22.92 -4.31
N LEU A 88 3.78 24.17 -3.99
CA LEU A 88 4.80 25.13 -3.54
C LEU A 88 5.38 24.69 -2.17
N VAL A 89 4.54 24.19 -1.27
CA VAL A 89 4.99 23.66 0.03
C VAL A 89 5.88 22.44 -0.19
N ASP A 90 5.43 21.44 -0.97
CA ASP A 90 6.18 20.23 -1.23
C ASP A 90 7.51 20.51 -1.96
N ASP A 91 7.52 21.38 -2.97
CA ASP A 91 8.73 21.82 -3.67
C ASP A 91 9.73 22.51 -2.72
N SER A 92 9.22 23.31 -1.77
CA SER A 92 10.04 23.94 -0.73
C SER A 92 10.71 22.92 0.17
N LEU A 93 9.97 21.88 0.57
CA LEU A 93 10.48 20.78 1.40
C LEU A 93 11.56 19.95 0.67
N VAL A 94 11.30 19.59 -0.58
CA VAL A 94 12.25 18.84 -1.43
C VAL A 94 13.51 19.66 -1.69
N THR A 95 13.37 20.95 -2.01
CA THR A 95 14.50 21.87 -2.22
C THR A 95 15.32 22.07 -0.94
N LEU A 96 14.65 22.15 0.21
CA LEU A 96 15.29 22.27 1.51
C LEU A 96 16.16 21.06 1.83
N ASP A 97 15.66 19.84 1.59
CA ASP A 97 16.42 18.60 1.78
C ASP A 97 17.61 18.53 0.82
N SER A 98 17.40 18.82 -0.45
CA SER A 98 18.41 18.88 -1.52
C SER A 98 19.19 17.58 -1.77
N THR A 99 18.66 16.42 -1.34
CA THR A 99 19.21 15.08 -1.64
C THR A 99 18.20 14.26 -2.42
N ASP A 100 18.66 13.37 -3.31
CA ASP A 100 17.79 12.58 -4.20
C ASP A 100 16.81 11.69 -3.41
N GLY A 101 17.26 11.13 -2.27
CA GLY A 101 16.46 10.22 -1.42
C GLY A 101 15.90 10.88 -0.16
N LYS A 102 15.88 12.21 -0.04
CA LYS A 102 15.42 12.93 1.17
C LYS A 102 16.16 12.49 2.45
N SER A 103 17.44 12.15 2.30
CA SER A 103 18.25 11.55 3.37
C SER A 103 18.73 12.52 4.43
N ARG A 104 18.70 13.83 4.17
CA ARG A 104 19.16 14.85 5.11
C ARG A 104 18.13 15.17 6.19
N LEU A 105 16.91 15.46 5.77
CA LEU A 105 15.80 15.78 6.69
C LEU A 105 15.00 14.55 7.10
N GLY A 106 14.97 13.55 6.23
CA GLY A 106 14.16 12.35 6.35
C GLY A 106 12.83 12.45 5.60
N ALA A 107 12.55 11.46 4.76
CA ALA A 107 11.27 11.38 4.06
C ALA A 107 10.08 11.33 5.03
N ASN A 108 10.24 10.74 6.21
CA ASN A 108 9.22 10.73 7.27
C ASN A 108 8.91 12.14 7.81
N ALA A 109 9.90 12.99 8.03
CA ALA A 109 9.69 14.38 8.43
C ALA A 109 8.98 15.18 7.34
N ILE A 110 9.45 15.07 6.09
CA ILE A 110 8.91 15.76 4.92
C ILE A 110 7.46 15.35 4.65
N LEU A 111 7.18 14.04 4.61
CA LEU A 111 5.84 13.52 4.37
C LEU A 111 4.85 13.93 5.47
N GLY A 112 5.27 13.88 6.73
CA GLY A 112 4.43 14.29 7.84
C GLY A 112 3.91 15.72 7.66
N VAL A 113 4.79 16.65 7.27
CA VAL A 113 4.41 18.05 6.99
C VAL A 113 3.54 18.15 5.73
N SER A 114 3.94 17.51 4.63
CA SER A 114 3.18 17.51 3.37
C SER A 114 1.71 17.08 3.56
N LEU A 115 1.49 15.96 4.26
CA LEU A 115 0.13 15.45 4.51
C LEU A 115 -0.65 16.29 5.54
N ALA A 116 0.03 16.80 6.59
CA ALA A 116 -0.61 17.66 7.57
C ALA A 116 -1.07 18.99 6.95
N VAL A 117 -0.27 19.58 6.04
CA VAL A 117 -0.64 20.77 5.27
C VAL A 117 -1.86 20.51 4.38
N ALA A 118 -1.89 19.39 3.65
CA ALA A 118 -3.05 19.01 2.83
C ALA A 118 -4.34 18.89 3.66
N LYS A 119 -4.25 18.30 4.84
CA LYS A 119 -5.40 18.17 5.77
C LYS A 119 -5.83 19.52 6.35
N ALA A 120 -4.89 20.40 6.72
CA ALA A 120 -5.20 21.75 7.19
C ALA A 120 -5.88 22.60 6.08
N ALA A 121 -5.41 22.46 4.86
CA ALA A 121 -6.01 23.14 3.69
C ALA A 121 -7.41 22.59 3.35
N ALA A 122 -7.64 21.30 3.54
CA ALA A 122 -8.95 20.68 3.41
C ALA A 122 -9.92 21.21 4.47
N ASP A 123 -9.49 21.30 5.74
CA ASP A 123 -10.25 21.89 6.84
C ASP A 123 -10.58 23.36 6.61
N GLU A 124 -9.60 24.17 6.18
CA GLU A 124 -9.80 25.58 5.77
C GLU A 124 -10.84 25.73 4.65
N SER A 125 -10.88 24.75 3.74
CA SER A 125 -11.80 24.73 2.61
C SER A 125 -13.18 24.16 2.96
N GLU A 126 -13.39 23.72 4.20
CA GLU A 126 -14.60 23.03 4.68
C GLU A 126 -14.93 21.78 3.81
N LEU A 127 -13.90 21.08 3.34
CA LEU A 127 -14.03 19.87 2.51
C LEU A 127 -13.36 18.67 3.20
N PRO A 128 -13.94 17.46 3.08
CA PRO A 128 -13.21 16.25 3.44
C PRO A 128 -11.98 16.09 2.53
N LEU A 129 -10.93 15.44 3.03
CA LEU A 129 -9.63 15.36 2.34
C LEU A 129 -9.76 14.77 0.93
N TYR A 130 -10.57 13.71 0.75
CA TYR A 130 -10.75 13.11 -0.57
C TYR A 130 -11.34 14.08 -1.62
N ARG A 131 -12.25 14.98 -1.19
CA ARG A 131 -12.80 16.00 -2.07
C ARG A 131 -11.86 17.16 -2.31
N TYR A 132 -11.12 17.56 -1.29
CA TYR A 132 -10.12 18.62 -1.42
C TYR A 132 -9.05 18.24 -2.45
N VAL A 133 -8.50 17.02 -2.34
CA VAL A 133 -7.43 16.54 -3.25
C VAL A 133 -7.98 16.14 -4.62
N GLY A 134 -9.11 15.42 -4.67
CA GLY A 134 -9.63 14.82 -5.91
C GLY A 134 -10.68 15.66 -6.63
N GLY A 135 -11.17 16.73 -5.99
CA GLY A 135 -12.18 17.63 -6.59
C GLY A 135 -13.55 16.96 -6.77
N ALA A 136 -14.30 17.49 -7.73
CA ALA A 136 -15.68 17.06 -7.97
C ALA A 136 -15.83 15.63 -8.52
N ASP A 137 -14.76 15.07 -9.08
CA ASP A 137 -14.76 13.73 -9.70
C ASP A 137 -14.36 12.61 -8.72
N ALA A 138 -13.99 12.92 -7.49
CA ALA A 138 -13.65 11.95 -6.46
C ALA A 138 -14.90 11.18 -5.98
N HIS A 139 -15.13 9.97 -6.53
CA HIS A 139 -16.34 9.21 -6.24
C HIS A 139 -16.19 7.67 -6.38
N VAL A 140 -15.00 7.19 -6.78
CA VAL A 140 -14.75 5.75 -6.94
C VAL A 140 -14.21 5.18 -5.64
N LEU A 141 -14.99 4.28 -5.02
CA LEU A 141 -14.57 3.48 -3.87
C LEU A 141 -13.61 2.39 -4.35
N PRO A 142 -12.45 2.22 -3.71
CA PRO A 142 -11.47 1.24 -4.14
C PRO A 142 -11.91 -0.19 -3.80
N MET A 143 -11.60 -1.15 -4.67
CA MET A 143 -11.67 -2.57 -4.35
C MET A 143 -10.58 -2.91 -3.33
N PRO A 144 -10.91 -3.47 -2.14
CA PRO A 144 -9.92 -3.83 -1.16
C PRO A 144 -9.21 -5.14 -1.54
N LEU A 145 -7.89 -5.16 -1.50
CA LEU A 145 -7.07 -6.36 -1.46
C LEU A 145 -6.82 -6.69 0.02
N LEU A 146 -7.59 -7.63 0.56
CA LEU A 146 -7.65 -7.94 2.00
C LEU A 146 -6.63 -9.02 2.34
N ASN A 147 -5.51 -8.69 2.95
CA ASN A 147 -4.47 -9.63 3.33
C ASN A 147 -4.91 -10.49 4.52
N VAL A 148 -5.36 -11.72 4.26
CA VAL A 148 -5.95 -12.62 5.27
C VAL A 148 -5.02 -13.74 5.74
N LEU A 149 -3.91 -14.02 5.02
CA LEU A 149 -2.90 -14.98 5.43
C LEU A 149 -1.52 -14.42 5.11
N ASN A 150 -0.63 -14.46 6.09
CA ASN A 150 0.74 -13.94 6.03
C ASN A 150 1.78 -15.05 6.08
N GLY A 151 2.85 -14.85 5.31
CA GLY A 151 4.10 -15.60 5.35
C GLY A 151 5.29 -14.67 5.21
N GLY A 152 6.41 -15.16 4.70
CA GLY A 152 7.61 -14.39 4.44
C GLY A 152 8.05 -13.52 5.62
N ALA A 153 8.43 -12.27 5.36
CA ALA A 153 8.87 -11.32 6.38
C ALA A 153 7.73 -10.82 7.31
N HIS A 154 6.45 -11.04 6.94
CA HIS A 154 5.29 -10.58 7.71
C HIS A 154 4.81 -11.56 8.77
N ALA A 155 5.39 -12.76 8.86
CA ALA A 155 4.97 -13.80 9.80
C ALA A 155 6.14 -14.68 10.26
N ASP A 156 6.07 -15.15 11.52
CA ASP A 156 6.94 -16.21 12.03
C ASP A 156 6.33 -17.57 11.64
N SER A 157 6.44 -17.94 10.35
CA SER A 157 5.91 -19.16 9.77
C SER A 157 6.87 -19.71 8.71
N ASN A 158 6.58 -20.91 8.18
CA ASN A 158 7.37 -21.52 7.12
C ASN A 158 6.83 -21.27 5.70
N VAL A 159 5.86 -20.41 5.54
CA VAL A 159 5.31 -20.04 4.24
C VAL A 159 6.20 -18.98 3.60
N ASP A 160 6.76 -19.28 2.41
CA ASP A 160 7.75 -18.41 1.77
C ASP A 160 7.12 -17.13 1.16
N LEU A 161 5.94 -17.24 0.53
CA LEU A 161 5.23 -16.09 -0.02
C LEU A 161 4.66 -15.22 1.09
N GLN A 162 4.76 -13.89 0.94
CA GLN A 162 4.52 -12.94 2.01
C GLN A 162 3.04 -12.70 2.30
N GLU A 163 2.19 -12.57 1.25
CA GLU A 163 0.78 -12.21 1.42
C GLU A 163 -0.15 -12.98 0.50
N PHE A 164 -1.29 -13.40 1.09
CA PHE A 164 -2.39 -14.02 0.37
C PHE A 164 -3.66 -13.22 0.66
N MET A 165 -4.20 -12.58 -0.37
CA MET A 165 -5.25 -11.59 -0.27
C MET A 165 -6.54 -12.06 -0.92
N LEU A 166 -7.68 -11.61 -0.37
CA LEU A 166 -9.00 -11.72 -0.99
C LEU A 166 -9.27 -10.47 -1.82
N ALA A 167 -9.78 -10.65 -3.03
CA ALA A 167 -10.21 -9.59 -3.95
C ALA A 167 -11.71 -9.74 -4.25
N PRO A 168 -12.59 -8.88 -3.69
CA PRO A 168 -14.04 -8.97 -3.88
C PRO A 168 -14.47 -8.40 -5.25
N VAL A 169 -14.14 -9.12 -6.31
CA VAL A 169 -14.32 -8.69 -7.71
C VAL A 169 -15.77 -8.56 -8.12
N GLY A 170 -16.68 -9.32 -7.51
CA GLY A 170 -18.08 -9.39 -7.88
C GLY A 170 -19.02 -8.57 -6.98
N ALA A 171 -18.53 -7.89 -5.94
CA ALA A 171 -19.36 -7.09 -5.04
C ALA A 171 -19.96 -5.88 -5.76
N ALA A 172 -21.15 -5.45 -5.32
CA ALA A 172 -21.85 -4.32 -5.92
C ALA A 172 -21.50 -2.97 -5.26
N SER A 173 -20.91 -2.98 -4.06
CA SER A 173 -20.53 -1.80 -3.28
C SER A 173 -19.29 -2.09 -2.44
N PHE A 174 -18.66 -1.04 -1.93
CA PHE A 174 -17.53 -1.20 -1.02
C PHE A 174 -17.95 -1.87 0.31
N SER A 175 -19.09 -1.48 0.87
CA SER A 175 -19.62 -2.07 2.09
C SER A 175 -19.90 -3.56 1.93
N GLU A 176 -20.44 -3.99 0.78
CA GLU A 176 -20.62 -5.41 0.47
C GLU A 176 -19.29 -6.14 0.31
N ALA A 177 -18.33 -5.55 -0.39
CA ALA A 177 -16.98 -6.09 -0.57
C ALA A 177 -16.27 -6.32 0.77
N LEU A 178 -16.35 -5.35 1.68
CA LEU A 178 -15.77 -5.46 3.01
C LEU A 178 -16.47 -6.54 3.86
N ARG A 179 -17.81 -6.64 3.77
CA ARG A 179 -18.56 -7.69 4.43
C ARG A 179 -18.13 -9.08 3.98
N TRP A 180 -18.04 -9.31 2.67
CA TRP A 180 -17.59 -10.60 2.11
C TRP A 180 -16.19 -10.96 2.59
N GLY A 181 -15.29 -9.97 2.59
CA GLY A 181 -13.93 -10.17 3.10
C GLY A 181 -13.91 -10.53 4.58
N ALA A 182 -14.69 -9.86 5.42
CA ALA A 182 -14.77 -10.12 6.85
C ALA A 182 -15.38 -11.50 7.15
N GLU A 183 -16.47 -11.89 6.47
CA GLU A 183 -17.09 -13.20 6.61
C GLU A 183 -16.13 -14.33 6.18
N THR A 184 -15.40 -14.15 5.08
CA THR A 184 -14.38 -15.11 4.60
C THR A 184 -13.19 -15.18 5.56
N TYR A 185 -12.74 -14.05 6.13
CA TYR A 185 -11.69 -14.03 7.15
C TYR A 185 -12.08 -14.86 8.39
N HIS A 186 -13.33 -14.76 8.85
CA HIS A 186 -13.80 -15.59 9.95
C HIS A 186 -13.91 -17.07 9.58
N ALA A 187 -14.39 -17.39 8.37
CA ALA A 187 -14.42 -18.76 7.87
C ALA A 187 -13.00 -19.37 7.78
N LEU A 188 -12.01 -18.57 7.33
CA LEU A 188 -10.61 -19.01 7.30
C LEU A 188 -10.08 -19.32 8.71
N ARG A 189 -10.40 -18.47 9.71
CA ARG A 189 -10.02 -18.73 11.10
C ARG A 189 -10.59 -20.06 11.60
N ASP A 190 -11.87 -20.31 11.32
CA ASP A 190 -12.54 -21.53 11.78
C ASP A 190 -11.95 -22.78 11.11
N LEU A 191 -11.65 -22.72 9.80
CA LEU A 191 -10.95 -23.81 9.09
C LEU A 191 -9.53 -24.07 9.63
N LEU A 192 -8.77 -23.03 9.96
CA LEU A 192 -7.45 -23.17 10.57
C LEU A 192 -7.58 -23.84 11.94
N HIS A 193 -8.53 -23.42 12.75
CA HIS A 193 -8.78 -24.00 14.07
C HIS A 193 -9.18 -25.49 13.98
N GLU A 194 -10.08 -25.86 13.06
CA GLU A 194 -10.49 -27.25 12.82
C GLU A 194 -9.33 -28.13 12.39
N ARG A 195 -8.36 -27.59 11.65
CA ARG A 195 -7.14 -28.30 11.25
C ARG A 195 -6.03 -28.31 12.32
N GLY A 196 -6.26 -27.66 13.47
CA GLY A 196 -5.24 -27.53 14.54
C GLY A 196 -4.08 -26.62 14.16
N LEU A 197 -4.26 -25.72 13.19
CA LEU A 197 -3.27 -24.74 12.73
C LEU A 197 -3.33 -23.45 13.55
N SER A 198 -2.23 -22.67 13.53
CA SER A 198 -2.14 -21.39 14.23
C SER A 198 -3.13 -20.37 13.67
N THR A 199 -3.80 -19.66 14.57
CA THR A 199 -4.60 -18.45 14.25
C THR A 199 -3.95 -17.18 14.81
N ALA A 200 -2.65 -17.22 15.12
CA ALA A 200 -1.87 -16.02 15.44
C ALA A 200 -1.80 -15.11 14.22
N LEU A 201 -1.71 -13.80 14.48
CA LEU A 201 -1.74 -12.80 13.43
C LEU A 201 -0.33 -12.34 13.07
N GLY A 202 -0.10 -12.14 11.78
CA GLY A 202 1.05 -11.41 11.27
C GLY A 202 0.92 -9.89 11.44
N ASP A 203 1.92 -9.17 10.94
CA ASP A 203 2.01 -7.71 11.09
C ASP A 203 0.81 -6.96 10.48
N GLU A 204 0.20 -7.50 9.45
CA GLU A 204 -0.91 -6.89 8.73
C GLU A 204 -2.30 -7.45 9.10
N GLY A 205 -2.35 -8.29 10.14
CA GLY A 205 -3.59 -8.84 10.67
C GLY A 205 -4.09 -10.12 9.99
N GLY A 206 -3.40 -10.64 8.97
CA GLY A 206 -3.63 -11.96 8.40
C GLY A 206 -3.15 -13.06 9.33
N PHE A 207 -3.71 -14.28 9.21
CA PHE A 207 -3.27 -15.43 9.98
C PHE A 207 -1.89 -15.91 9.52
N ALA A 208 -1.11 -16.47 10.45
CA ALA A 208 0.27 -16.93 10.21
C ALA A 208 0.43 -18.43 10.56
N PRO A 209 -0.22 -19.35 9.84
CA PRO A 209 -0.05 -20.77 10.05
C PRO A 209 1.24 -21.29 9.43
N ASN A 210 1.77 -22.42 9.94
CA ASN A 210 2.72 -23.25 9.22
C ASN A 210 1.96 -24.14 8.24
N LEU A 211 2.40 -24.19 6.98
CA LEU A 211 1.79 -24.96 5.90
C LEU A 211 2.86 -25.74 5.15
N ASP A 212 2.45 -26.78 4.41
CA ASP A 212 3.37 -27.61 3.65
C ASP A 212 3.91 -26.92 2.38
N SER A 213 3.17 -25.90 1.88
CA SER A 213 3.58 -25.11 0.71
C SER A 213 2.78 -23.82 0.59
N SER A 214 3.28 -22.87 -0.20
CA SER A 214 2.56 -21.65 -0.58
C SER A 214 1.29 -21.96 -1.37
N GLU A 215 1.26 -23.02 -2.17
CA GLU A 215 0.06 -23.46 -2.89
C GLU A 215 -1.03 -23.98 -1.91
N GLU A 216 -0.65 -24.52 -0.75
CA GLU A 216 -1.64 -24.89 0.28
C GLU A 216 -2.36 -23.69 0.85
N ALA A 217 -1.67 -22.55 1.02
CA ALA A 217 -2.31 -21.30 1.42
C ALA A 217 -3.38 -20.87 0.41
N VAL A 218 -3.10 -20.94 -0.89
CA VAL A 218 -4.09 -20.67 -1.95
C VAL A 218 -5.31 -21.58 -1.81
N LYS A 219 -5.10 -22.89 -1.60
CA LYS A 219 -6.19 -23.87 -1.41
C LYS A 219 -7.02 -23.61 -0.15
N LEU A 220 -6.36 -23.14 0.93
CA LEU A 220 -7.05 -22.74 2.16
C LEU A 220 -7.94 -21.52 1.95
N LEU A 221 -7.47 -20.52 1.19
CA LEU A 221 -8.27 -19.36 0.85
C LEU A 221 -9.51 -19.77 0.02
N LEU A 222 -9.36 -20.64 -0.97
CA LEU A 222 -10.49 -21.15 -1.75
C LEU A 222 -11.50 -21.85 -0.86
N ALA A 223 -11.05 -22.74 0.02
CA ALA A 223 -11.92 -23.42 0.96
C ALA A 223 -12.64 -22.43 1.91
N ALA A 224 -11.96 -21.35 2.32
CA ALA A 224 -12.56 -20.32 3.16
C ALA A 224 -13.63 -19.52 2.40
N ILE A 225 -13.40 -19.16 1.14
CA ILE A 225 -14.36 -18.49 0.26
C ILE A 225 -15.64 -19.36 0.12
N GLU A 226 -15.46 -20.65 -0.21
CA GLU A 226 -16.57 -21.60 -0.34
C GLU A 226 -17.31 -21.82 0.99
N SER A 227 -16.58 -21.94 2.10
CA SER A 227 -17.15 -22.11 3.45
C SER A 227 -17.95 -20.88 3.89
N ALA A 228 -17.56 -19.68 3.48
CA ALA A 228 -18.30 -18.44 3.69
C ALA A 228 -19.53 -18.30 2.77
N GLY A 229 -19.72 -19.23 1.82
CA GLY A 229 -20.87 -19.27 0.92
C GLY A 229 -20.68 -18.47 -0.37
N TYR A 230 -19.46 -18.07 -0.70
CA TYR A 230 -19.12 -17.30 -1.91
C TYR A 230 -18.53 -18.18 -3.00
N ARG A 231 -18.61 -17.72 -4.25
CA ARG A 231 -18.05 -18.40 -5.42
C ARG A 231 -16.66 -17.87 -5.76
N PRO A 232 -15.61 -18.75 -5.67
CA PRO A 232 -14.28 -18.37 -6.11
C PRO A 232 -14.25 -17.97 -7.59
N GLY A 233 -13.57 -16.87 -7.90
CA GLY A 233 -13.43 -16.33 -9.25
C GLY A 233 -14.58 -15.41 -9.70
N ASP A 234 -15.80 -15.68 -9.27
CA ASP A 234 -16.96 -14.86 -9.63
C ASP A 234 -17.23 -13.73 -8.63
N GLU A 235 -17.23 -14.07 -7.34
CA GLU A 235 -17.51 -13.12 -6.24
C GLU A 235 -16.24 -12.70 -5.54
N LEU A 236 -15.43 -13.66 -5.14
CA LEU A 236 -14.12 -13.44 -4.53
C LEU A 236 -13.04 -14.13 -5.34
N SER A 237 -12.00 -13.39 -5.68
CA SER A 237 -10.77 -13.88 -6.28
C SER A 237 -9.60 -13.77 -5.30
N ILE A 238 -8.44 -14.25 -5.69
CA ILE A 238 -7.21 -14.23 -4.89
C ILE A 238 -6.24 -13.23 -5.51
N ALA A 239 -5.55 -12.45 -4.66
CA ALA A 239 -4.36 -11.73 -5.03
C ALA A 239 -3.18 -12.21 -4.18
N LEU A 240 -1.98 -12.20 -4.75
CA LEU A 240 -0.75 -12.64 -4.09
C LEU A 240 0.25 -11.50 -4.03
N ASP A 241 1.06 -11.50 -2.98
CA ASP A 241 2.31 -10.77 -2.91
C ASP A 241 3.41 -11.74 -2.47
N PRO A 242 4.19 -12.28 -3.41
CA PRO A 242 5.37 -13.07 -3.11
C PRO A 242 6.46 -12.31 -2.34
N ALA A 243 6.60 -11.00 -2.57
CA ALA A 243 7.76 -10.21 -2.16
C ALA A 243 9.07 -10.88 -2.61
N ALA A 244 9.17 -11.18 -3.91
CA ALA A 244 10.15 -12.12 -4.44
C ALA A 244 11.61 -11.67 -4.26
N THR A 245 11.88 -10.39 -4.00
CA THR A 245 13.19 -9.87 -3.63
C THR A 245 13.74 -10.55 -2.36
N GLU A 246 12.88 -10.87 -1.38
CA GLU A 246 13.27 -11.42 -0.08
C GLU A 246 13.89 -12.83 -0.16
N PHE A 247 13.56 -13.60 -1.19
CA PHE A 247 14.10 -14.94 -1.41
C PHE A 247 14.87 -15.09 -2.73
N PHE A 248 15.28 -13.98 -3.34
CA PHE A 248 16.13 -13.97 -4.53
C PHE A 248 17.59 -13.73 -4.15
N ALA A 249 18.44 -14.73 -4.41
CA ALA A 249 19.88 -14.66 -4.19
C ALA A 249 20.63 -15.46 -5.26
N ASP A 250 21.79 -14.98 -5.66
CA ASP A 250 22.67 -15.65 -6.63
C ASP A 250 21.96 -16.05 -7.94
N GLY A 251 21.01 -15.22 -8.41
CA GLY A 251 20.23 -15.46 -9.61
C GLY A 251 19.16 -16.56 -9.51
N ARG A 252 18.77 -16.93 -8.29
CA ARG A 252 17.77 -17.95 -8.02
C ARG A 252 16.76 -17.50 -6.96
N TYR A 253 15.51 -17.95 -7.15
CA TYR A 253 14.42 -17.81 -6.18
C TYR A 253 14.39 -19.06 -5.30
N ALA A 254 14.75 -18.92 -4.02
CA ALA A 254 14.89 -20.04 -3.09
C ALA A 254 13.75 -20.04 -2.05
N LEU A 255 12.77 -20.92 -2.24
CA LEU A 255 11.69 -21.15 -1.29
C LEU A 255 12.21 -22.12 -0.21
N THR A 256 12.64 -21.57 0.90
CA THR A 256 13.31 -22.33 1.96
C THR A 256 12.35 -23.23 2.72
N GLY A 257 11.10 -22.80 2.93
CA GLY A 257 10.05 -23.58 3.56
C GLY A 257 9.66 -24.82 2.75
N GLU A 258 9.74 -24.73 1.42
CA GLU A 258 9.46 -25.82 0.49
C GLU A 258 10.71 -26.58 0.05
N SER A 259 11.91 -26.11 0.45
CA SER A 259 13.22 -26.70 0.08
C SER A 259 13.44 -26.82 -1.44
N VAL A 260 12.97 -25.83 -2.21
CA VAL A 260 13.11 -25.75 -3.68
C VAL A 260 13.76 -24.44 -4.10
N ALA A 261 14.40 -24.42 -5.26
CA ALA A 261 14.97 -23.21 -5.84
C ALA A 261 14.79 -23.17 -7.35
N TYR A 262 14.37 -22.03 -7.87
CA TYR A 262 14.04 -21.79 -9.26
C TYR A 262 15.01 -20.79 -9.88
N SER A 263 15.31 -20.93 -11.17
CA SER A 263 15.80 -19.82 -11.99
C SER A 263 14.69 -18.80 -12.23
N SER A 264 15.01 -17.57 -12.69
CA SER A 264 13.99 -16.56 -13.04
C SER A 264 12.93 -17.10 -14.01
N SER A 265 13.35 -17.90 -14.97
CA SER A 265 12.47 -18.53 -15.95
C SER A 265 11.51 -19.55 -15.31
N GLU A 266 12.03 -20.45 -14.51
CA GLU A 266 11.24 -21.49 -13.81
C GLU A 266 10.27 -20.86 -12.81
N TRP A 267 10.69 -19.80 -12.12
CA TRP A 267 9.84 -19.07 -11.17
C TRP A 267 8.67 -18.37 -11.88
N ALA A 268 8.94 -17.67 -12.98
CA ALA A 268 7.88 -17.06 -13.80
C ALA A 268 6.89 -18.10 -14.34
N ASP A 269 7.39 -19.28 -14.78
CA ASP A 269 6.54 -20.37 -15.22
C ASP A 269 5.72 -21.00 -14.08
N TRP A 270 6.26 -21.06 -12.85
CA TRP A 270 5.54 -21.51 -11.65
C TRP A 270 4.38 -20.56 -11.29
N LEU A 271 4.63 -19.24 -11.28
CA LEU A 271 3.58 -18.23 -11.05
C LEU A 271 2.50 -18.31 -12.14
N ALA A 272 2.88 -18.46 -13.39
CA ALA A 272 1.95 -18.62 -14.50
C ALA A 272 1.06 -19.86 -14.33
N ALA A 273 1.62 -20.98 -13.87
CA ALA A 273 0.87 -22.20 -13.60
C ALA A 273 -0.11 -22.05 -12.42
N LEU A 274 0.19 -21.21 -11.43
CA LEU A 274 -0.77 -20.86 -10.37
C LEU A 274 -1.96 -20.09 -10.93
N VAL A 275 -1.71 -19.06 -11.75
CA VAL A 275 -2.78 -18.25 -12.39
C VAL A 275 -3.64 -19.11 -13.32
N GLU A 276 -3.08 -20.13 -13.97
CA GLU A 276 -3.85 -21.07 -14.80
C GLU A 276 -4.78 -21.99 -14.00
N ARG A 277 -4.37 -22.37 -12.78
CA ARG A 277 -5.10 -23.35 -11.96
C ARG A 277 -6.09 -22.73 -10.97
N TYR A 278 -5.86 -21.50 -10.56
CA TYR A 278 -6.59 -20.83 -9.50
C TYR A 278 -7.09 -19.45 -9.94
N PRO A 279 -8.17 -18.92 -9.35
CA PRO A 279 -8.70 -17.60 -9.67
C PRO A 279 -7.83 -16.48 -9.07
N ILE A 280 -6.55 -16.45 -9.45
CA ILE A 280 -5.59 -15.42 -9.06
C ILE A 280 -5.66 -14.31 -10.09
N VAL A 281 -6.07 -13.12 -9.65
CA VAL A 281 -6.32 -11.96 -10.51
C VAL A 281 -5.23 -10.88 -10.41
N SER A 282 -4.37 -10.95 -9.40
CA SER A 282 -3.29 -9.99 -9.19
C SER A 282 -2.09 -10.65 -8.52
N ILE A 283 -0.88 -10.30 -8.97
CA ILE A 283 0.39 -10.67 -8.34
C ILE A 283 1.22 -9.40 -8.18
N GLU A 284 1.54 -9.07 -6.93
CA GLU A 284 2.47 -8.00 -6.55
C GLU A 284 3.86 -8.58 -6.38
N ASP A 285 4.88 -7.86 -6.79
CA ASP A 285 6.30 -8.23 -6.69
C ASP A 285 6.59 -9.72 -6.98
N GLY A 286 6.03 -10.16 -8.11
CA GLY A 286 6.21 -11.54 -8.58
C GLY A 286 7.66 -11.88 -8.95
N MET A 287 8.51 -10.88 -9.21
CA MET A 287 9.94 -11.01 -9.48
C MET A 287 10.70 -10.04 -8.58
N ALA A 288 12.00 -10.30 -8.37
CA ALA A 288 12.88 -9.42 -7.60
C ALA A 288 13.01 -8.03 -8.25
N GLU A 289 13.27 -6.99 -7.42
CA GLU A 289 13.27 -5.57 -7.81
C GLU A 289 14.25 -5.20 -8.93
N ASP A 290 15.33 -5.99 -9.11
CA ASP A 290 16.34 -5.79 -10.16
C ASP A 290 16.34 -6.90 -11.24
N ASP A 291 15.46 -7.90 -11.15
CA ASP A 291 15.32 -8.93 -12.19
C ASP A 291 14.40 -8.47 -13.34
N TRP A 292 14.84 -7.43 -14.05
CA TRP A 292 14.08 -6.82 -15.16
C TRP A 292 13.75 -7.79 -16.31
N GLU A 293 14.63 -8.76 -16.57
CA GLU A 293 14.39 -9.80 -17.59
C GLU A 293 13.31 -10.79 -17.12
N GLY A 294 13.34 -11.17 -15.85
CA GLY A 294 12.29 -11.96 -15.22
C GLY A 294 10.94 -11.25 -15.24
N TRP A 295 10.90 -9.96 -14.89
CA TRP A 295 9.70 -9.14 -14.98
C TRP A 295 9.12 -9.06 -16.39
N ALA A 296 9.96 -8.82 -17.40
CA ALA A 296 9.52 -8.79 -18.79
C ALA A 296 8.94 -10.15 -19.23
N ARG A 297 9.59 -11.26 -18.84
CA ARG A 297 9.10 -12.60 -19.09
C ARG A 297 7.77 -12.88 -18.42
N LEU A 298 7.61 -12.56 -17.14
CA LEU A 298 6.37 -12.74 -16.41
C LEU A 298 5.24 -11.92 -17.03
N THR A 299 5.51 -10.65 -17.37
CA THR A 299 4.54 -9.77 -18.03
C THR A 299 4.08 -10.33 -19.36
N GLN A 300 5.01 -10.80 -20.19
CA GLN A 300 4.66 -11.45 -21.47
C GLN A 300 3.83 -12.73 -21.26
N ARG A 301 4.07 -13.46 -20.17
CA ARG A 301 3.46 -14.75 -19.92
C ARG A 301 2.03 -14.67 -19.41
N ILE A 302 1.73 -13.72 -18.53
CA ILE A 302 0.44 -13.62 -17.84
C ILE A 302 -0.14 -12.19 -17.71
N GLY A 303 0.53 -11.17 -18.22
CA GLY A 303 0.06 -9.79 -18.08
C GLY A 303 -1.26 -9.49 -18.79
N ASP A 304 -1.72 -10.37 -19.68
CA ASP A 304 -3.03 -10.34 -20.32
C ASP A 304 -4.14 -11.03 -19.49
N ARG A 305 -3.78 -11.79 -18.44
CA ARG A 305 -4.68 -12.59 -17.62
C ARG A 305 -4.74 -12.14 -16.15
N ALA A 306 -3.66 -11.58 -15.65
CA ALA A 306 -3.56 -11.12 -14.28
C ALA A 306 -2.91 -9.73 -14.23
N GLN A 307 -3.34 -8.94 -13.25
CA GLN A 307 -2.67 -7.72 -12.87
C GLN A 307 -1.28 -8.06 -12.30
N LEU A 308 -0.25 -7.37 -12.75
CA LEU A 308 1.10 -7.46 -12.23
C LEU A 308 1.48 -6.13 -11.60
N VAL A 309 1.57 -6.11 -10.28
CA VAL A 309 1.82 -4.90 -9.50
C VAL A 309 3.29 -4.80 -9.16
N GLY A 310 3.92 -3.70 -9.52
CA GLY A 310 5.29 -3.41 -9.06
C GLY A 310 5.25 -2.57 -7.77
N ASP A 311 5.81 -3.11 -6.68
CA ASP A 311 6.09 -2.41 -5.44
C ASP A 311 7.58 -2.04 -5.38
N ASP A 312 8.46 -2.96 -4.97
CA ASP A 312 9.90 -2.71 -4.82
C ASP A 312 10.58 -2.33 -6.15
N VAL A 313 10.10 -2.86 -7.27
CA VAL A 313 10.63 -2.51 -8.60
C VAL A 313 10.38 -1.04 -8.96
N PHE A 314 9.31 -0.42 -8.45
CA PHE A 314 8.93 0.97 -8.77
C PHE A 314 9.06 1.94 -7.60
N VAL A 315 8.87 1.49 -6.37
CA VAL A 315 8.96 2.27 -5.11
C VAL A 315 8.25 3.64 -5.17
N THR A 316 7.08 3.70 -5.82
CA THR A 316 6.31 4.95 -6.03
C THR A 316 7.14 6.05 -6.74
N ASN A 317 8.24 5.68 -7.40
CA ASN A 317 9.17 6.61 -8.03
C ASN A 317 8.85 6.76 -9.53
N PRO A 318 8.58 7.99 -10.04
CA PRO A 318 8.21 8.20 -11.44
C PRO A 318 9.28 7.78 -12.44
N ASP A 319 10.57 7.92 -12.13
CA ASP A 319 11.65 7.54 -13.04
C ASP A 319 11.75 6.02 -13.18
N ARG A 320 11.60 5.29 -12.06
CA ARG A 320 11.56 3.82 -12.09
C ARG A 320 10.31 3.30 -12.79
N LEU A 321 9.15 3.93 -12.55
CA LEU A 321 7.92 3.61 -13.27
C LEU A 321 8.08 3.86 -14.77
N GLN A 322 8.66 5.00 -15.19
CA GLN A 322 8.92 5.29 -16.60
C GLN A 322 9.83 4.24 -17.24
N ARG A 323 10.89 3.80 -16.53
CA ARG A 323 11.74 2.69 -16.99
C ARG A 323 10.94 1.41 -17.19
N GLY A 324 10.01 1.09 -16.29
CA GLY A 324 9.14 -0.08 -16.42
C GLY A 324 8.20 0.01 -17.61
N ILE A 325 7.60 1.17 -17.82
CA ILE A 325 6.75 1.47 -18.97
C ILE A 325 7.52 1.27 -20.27
N ASP A 326 8.72 1.85 -20.38
CA ASP A 326 9.57 1.75 -21.57
C ASP A 326 10.02 0.31 -21.84
N ALA A 327 10.22 -0.48 -20.79
CA ALA A 327 10.59 -1.90 -20.88
C ALA A 327 9.38 -2.84 -21.03
N GLY A 328 8.15 -2.35 -20.91
CA GLY A 328 6.92 -3.15 -20.99
C GLY A 328 6.81 -4.18 -19.87
N VAL A 329 7.21 -3.83 -18.63
CA VAL A 329 7.15 -4.70 -17.46
C VAL A 329 6.06 -4.26 -16.51
N ALA A 330 5.36 -5.22 -15.88
CA ALA A 330 4.17 -5.02 -15.05
C ALA A 330 3.01 -4.36 -15.84
N ASN A 331 1.89 -4.07 -15.18
CA ASN A 331 0.75 -3.33 -15.73
C ASN A 331 0.00 -2.54 -14.64
N SER A 332 0.58 -2.53 -13.44
CA SER A 332 0.07 -1.82 -12.26
C SER A 332 1.24 -1.39 -11.36
N ILE A 333 1.02 -0.38 -10.54
CA ILE A 333 1.96 0.08 -9.53
C ILE A 333 1.32 0.11 -8.15
N LEU A 334 2.05 -0.34 -7.13
CA LEU A 334 1.71 -0.08 -5.73
C LEU A 334 2.14 1.34 -5.36
N VAL A 335 1.28 2.07 -4.68
CA VAL A 335 1.54 3.46 -4.30
C VAL A 335 1.59 3.58 -2.79
N LYS A 336 2.77 3.85 -2.26
CA LYS A 336 3.04 4.08 -0.85
C LYS A 336 3.58 5.50 -0.67
N VAL A 337 2.82 6.38 -0.04
CA VAL A 337 3.16 7.82 0.08
C VAL A 337 4.54 8.06 0.71
N ASN A 338 4.99 7.18 1.61
CA ASN A 338 6.27 7.33 2.28
C ASN A 338 7.48 6.82 1.47
N GLN A 339 7.27 6.04 0.39
CA GLN A 339 8.35 5.61 -0.49
C GLN A 339 8.93 6.76 -1.31
N ILE A 340 8.14 7.80 -1.58
CA ILE A 340 8.54 8.99 -2.33
C ILE A 340 8.65 10.24 -1.43
N GLY A 341 7.74 10.43 -0.47
CA GLY A 341 7.87 11.37 0.64
C GLY A 341 7.14 12.70 0.52
N THR A 342 6.36 12.96 -0.53
CA THR A 342 5.41 14.08 -0.60
C THR A 342 4.11 13.68 -1.27
N LEU A 343 3.03 14.42 -0.99
CA LEU A 343 1.74 14.25 -1.66
C LEU A 343 1.85 14.56 -3.15
N SER A 344 2.53 15.65 -3.52
CA SER A 344 2.65 16.08 -4.92
C SER A 344 3.38 15.05 -5.78
N GLU A 345 4.51 14.50 -5.33
CA GLU A 345 5.24 13.45 -6.06
C GLU A 345 4.42 12.15 -6.16
N THR A 346 3.66 11.82 -5.10
CA THR A 346 2.73 10.68 -5.11
C THR A 346 1.67 10.83 -6.20
N LEU A 347 1.05 12.00 -6.28
CA LEU A 347 0.02 12.30 -7.29
C LEU A 347 0.61 12.32 -8.71
N ASP A 348 1.83 12.82 -8.89
CA ASP A 348 2.53 12.80 -10.18
C ASP A 348 2.80 11.37 -10.65
N THR A 349 3.20 10.48 -9.74
CA THR A 349 3.41 9.05 -10.05
C THR A 349 2.11 8.35 -10.46
N ILE A 350 1.01 8.61 -9.73
CA ILE A 350 -0.33 8.07 -10.08
C ILE A 350 -0.75 8.56 -11.46
N LEU A 351 -0.56 9.85 -11.75
CA LEU A 351 -0.91 10.44 -13.04
C LEU A 351 -0.06 9.86 -14.18
N LEU A 352 1.23 9.63 -13.95
CA LEU A 352 2.12 8.97 -14.91
C LEU A 352 1.62 7.56 -15.24
N ALA A 353 1.31 6.76 -14.21
CA ALA A 353 0.75 5.41 -14.36
C ALA A 353 -0.52 5.42 -15.23
N ALA A 354 -1.49 6.27 -14.86
CA ALA A 354 -2.77 6.37 -15.57
C ALA A 354 -2.61 6.77 -17.04
N ARG A 355 -1.70 7.70 -17.36
CA ARG A 355 -1.42 8.14 -18.75
C ARG A 355 -0.86 7.02 -19.63
N HIS A 356 -0.23 6.02 -19.02
CA HIS A 356 0.35 4.88 -19.73
C HIS A 356 -0.46 3.59 -19.60
N GLY A 357 -1.69 3.67 -19.06
CA GLY A 357 -2.59 2.53 -18.96
C GLY A 357 -2.26 1.56 -17.82
N TYR A 358 -1.37 1.94 -16.90
CA TYR A 358 -1.13 1.19 -15.67
C TYR A 358 -2.22 1.52 -14.65
N THR A 359 -2.72 0.51 -13.97
CA THR A 359 -3.56 0.71 -12.79
C THR A 359 -2.71 1.06 -11.57
N THR A 360 -3.35 1.58 -10.53
CA THR A 360 -2.69 1.94 -9.28
C THR A 360 -3.40 1.27 -8.10
N VAL A 361 -2.63 0.80 -7.13
CA VAL A 361 -3.13 0.26 -5.87
C VAL A 361 -2.62 1.15 -4.75
N MET A 362 -3.50 1.89 -4.07
CA MET A 362 -3.12 2.66 -2.89
C MET A 362 -2.79 1.71 -1.75
N SER A 363 -1.66 1.88 -1.08
CA SER A 363 -1.18 0.89 -0.11
C SER A 363 -0.79 1.49 1.23
N HIS A 364 -1.03 0.70 2.27
CA HIS A 364 -0.48 0.86 3.61
C HIS A 364 0.99 0.43 3.67
N ARG A 365 1.57 0.44 4.87
CA ARG A 365 2.83 -0.23 5.20
C ARG A 365 2.61 -1.25 6.33
N SER A 366 3.61 -2.10 6.59
CA SER A 366 3.56 -3.07 7.70
C SER A 366 3.48 -2.38 9.07
N GLY A 367 4.18 -1.26 9.27
CA GLY A 367 4.02 -0.37 10.43
C GLY A 367 3.05 0.76 10.13
N GLU A 368 1.85 0.69 10.65
CA GLU A 368 0.77 1.66 10.46
C GLU A 368 0.39 2.36 11.76
N THR A 369 -0.40 3.41 11.62
CA THR A 369 -1.04 4.12 12.71
C THR A 369 -2.56 4.15 12.50
N GLU A 370 -3.31 4.86 13.32
CA GLU A 370 -4.74 5.14 13.09
C GLU A 370 -5.00 6.15 11.96
N ASP A 371 -3.97 6.74 11.36
CA ASP A 371 -4.12 7.68 10.24
C ASP A 371 -4.83 7.02 9.05
N THR A 372 -5.78 7.74 8.44
CA THR A 372 -6.62 7.23 7.35
C THR A 372 -6.37 7.90 6.01
N THR A 373 -5.32 8.69 5.88
CA THR A 373 -5.02 9.48 4.67
C THR A 373 -5.08 8.66 3.39
N ILE A 374 -4.54 7.43 3.39
CA ILE A 374 -4.54 6.58 2.20
C ILE A 374 -5.95 6.16 1.75
N ALA A 375 -6.92 6.08 2.66
CA ALA A 375 -8.32 5.82 2.29
C ALA A 375 -8.91 7.02 1.53
N ASP A 376 -8.68 8.23 2.02
CA ASP A 376 -9.09 9.47 1.33
C ASP A 376 -8.37 9.61 -0.01
N LEU A 377 -7.06 9.35 -0.08
CA LEU A 377 -6.29 9.44 -1.33
C LEU A 377 -6.73 8.39 -2.37
N ALA A 378 -7.12 7.19 -1.95
CA ALA A 378 -7.64 6.16 -2.86
C ALA A 378 -8.91 6.66 -3.59
N VAL A 379 -9.81 7.34 -2.87
CA VAL A 379 -11.02 7.92 -3.47
C VAL A 379 -10.68 9.21 -4.23
N ALA A 380 -9.82 10.06 -3.69
CA ALA A 380 -9.40 11.31 -4.34
C ALA A 380 -8.84 11.09 -5.74
N THR A 381 -8.06 10.04 -5.92
CA THR A 381 -7.39 9.71 -7.18
C THR A 381 -8.21 8.79 -8.09
N ASN A 382 -9.36 8.30 -7.60
CA ASN A 382 -10.16 7.26 -8.29
C ASN A 382 -9.29 6.05 -8.71
N CYS A 383 -8.28 5.68 -7.91
CA CYS A 383 -7.33 4.62 -8.27
C CYS A 383 -8.00 3.23 -8.38
N GLY A 384 -9.16 3.07 -7.78
CA GLY A 384 -10.01 1.89 -7.90
C GLY A 384 -9.57 0.69 -7.06
N GLN A 385 -8.41 0.73 -6.40
CA GLN A 385 -7.90 -0.37 -5.58
C GLN A 385 -7.17 0.16 -4.33
N ILE A 386 -7.28 -0.60 -3.21
CA ILE A 386 -6.54 -0.33 -1.98
C ILE A 386 -6.05 -1.63 -1.35
N LYS A 387 -4.79 -1.64 -0.90
CA LYS A 387 -4.18 -2.70 -0.11
C LYS A 387 -3.92 -2.13 1.30
N THR A 388 -4.69 -2.57 2.30
CA THR A 388 -4.56 -2.03 3.67
C THR A 388 -4.76 -3.09 4.76
N GLY A 389 -4.30 -4.32 4.48
CA GLY A 389 -4.23 -5.42 5.44
C GLY A 389 -5.53 -6.20 5.59
N ALA A 390 -5.61 -7.00 6.65
CA ALA A 390 -6.78 -7.79 7.00
C ALA A 390 -7.93 -6.92 7.54
N PRO A 391 -9.18 -7.41 7.55
CA PRO A 391 -10.29 -6.77 8.24
C PRO A 391 -10.21 -7.00 9.77
N ALA A 392 -9.02 -6.85 10.32
CA ALA A 392 -8.66 -7.03 11.74
C ALA A 392 -7.54 -6.05 12.11
N ARG A 393 -7.35 -5.77 13.40
CA ARG A 393 -6.47 -4.74 13.97
C ARG A 393 -6.93 -3.32 13.63
N SER A 394 -6.96 -2.44 14.64
CA SER A 394 -7.52 -1.09 14.51
C SER A 394 -6.75 -0.21 13.52
N ASP A 395 -5.44 -0.41 13.38
CA ASP A 395 -4.58 0.28 12.43
C ASP A 395 -4.98 0.00 10.96
N ARG A 396 -5.52 -1.17 10.67
CA ARG A 396 -6.05 -1.57 9.33
C ARG A 396 -7.51 -1.17 9.19
N VAL A 397 -8.33 -1.57 10.16
CA VAL A 397 -9.79 -1.33 10.16
C VAL A 397 -10.12 0.16 10.11
N ALA A 398 -9.27 1.04 10.65
CA ALA A 398 -9.45 2.50 10.56
C ALA A 398 -9.63 2.98 9.12
N LYS A 399 -8.82 2.45 8.16
CA LYS A 399 -8.87 2.81 6.75
C LYS A 399 -10.16 2.29 6.10
N TYR A 400 -10.55 1.04 6.41
CA TYR A 400 -11.82 0.47 5.93
C TYR A 400 -13.03 1.24 6.46
N ASN A 401 -13.02 1.60 7.74
CA ASN A 401 -14.09 2.40 8.33
C ASN A 401 -14.17 3.81 7.73
N GLN A 402 -13.04 4.41 7.35
CA GLN A 402 -13.03 5.68 6.62
C GLN A 402 -13.66 5.55 5.25
N LEU A 403 -13.36 4.50 4.50
CA LEU A 403 -13.99 4.23 3.20
C LEU A 403 -15.50 4.00 3.32
N LEU A 404 -15.98 3.33 4.38
CA LEU A 404 -17.42 3.20 4.65
C LEU A 404 -18.08 4.56 4.89
N ARG A 405 -17.42 5.48 5.64
CA ARG A 405 -17.94 6.84 5.84
C ARG A 405 -17.99 7.62 4.52
N ILE A 406 -16.94 7.49 3.69
CA ILE A 406 -16.90 8.14 2.37
C ILE A 406 -18.01 7.56 1.47
N GLU A 407 -18.23 6.24 1.47
CA GLU A 407 -19.32 5.62 0.71
C GLU A 407 -20.69 6.17 1.15
N ASP A 408 -20.93 6.28 2.46
CA ASP A 408 -22.17 6.84 3.03
C ASP A 408 -22.35 8.32 2.65
N GLU A 409 -21.27 9.13 2.73
CA GLU A 409 -21.28 10.55 2.34
C GLU A 409 -21.56 10.75 0.84
N LEU A 410 -20.99 9.92 -0.02
CA LEU A 410 -21.21 9.95 -1.46
C LEU A 410 -22.63 9.46 -1.85
N GLY A 411 -23.18 8.55 -1.06
CA GLY A 411 -24.51 8.00 -1.30
C GLY A 411 -24.67 7.44 -2.71
N GLY A 412 -25.69 7.90 -3.43
CA GLY A 412 -25.97 7.44 -4.80
C GLY A 412 -24.91 7.82 -5.85
N ALA A 413 -23.95 8.68 -5.53
CA ALA A 413 -22.84 9.04 -6.41
C ALA A 413 -21.66 8.05 -6.27
N ALA A 414 -21.58 7.27 -5.19
CA ALA A 414 -20.54 6.29 -4.99
C ALA A 414 -20.49 5.28 -6.14
N ARG A 415 -19.29 4.95 -6.58
CA ARG A 415 -19.04 3.92 -7.60
C ARG A 415 -18.06 2.91 -7.04
N TYR A 416 -18.38 1.64 -7.20
CA TYR A 416 -17.49 0.52 -6.91
C TYR A 416 -17.27 -0.26 -8.20
N LEU A 417 -16.01 -0.44 -8.61
CA LEU A 417 -15.68 -1.03 -9.91
C LEU A 417 -15.50 -2.57 -9.83
N GLY A 418 -15.27 -3.11 -8.63
CA GLY A 418 -14.96 -4.52 -8.45
C GLY A 418 -13.81 -4.97 -9.36
N GLY A 419 -13.95 -6.10 -10.03
CA GLY A 419 -12.94 -6.62 -10.96
C GLY A 419 -12.65 -5.71 -12.16
N ALA A 420 -13.49 -4.71 -12.46
CA ALA A 420 -13.20 -3.76 -13.53
C ALA A 420 -12.11 -2.73 -13.16
N ALA A 421 -11.72 -2.67 -11.88
CA ALA A 421 -10.59 -1.85 -11.41
C ALA A 421 -9.22 -2.49 -11.69
N LEU A 422 -9.17 -3.80 -11.96
CA LEU A 422 -7.94 -4.51 -12.26
C LEU A 422 -7.40 -4.14 -13.66
N ALA A 423 -6.08 -4.18 -13.81
CA ALA A 423 -5.45 -4.07 -15.12
C ALA A 423 -6.02 -5.14 -16.06
N LYS A 424 -6.59 -4.70 -17.17
CA LYS A 424 -6.97 -5.61 -18.25
C LYS A 424 -5.73 -5.84 -19.08
N GLY A 425 -5.37 -7.09 -19.29
CA GLY A 425 -4.41 -7.42 -20.30
C GLY A 425 -4.81 -6.73 -21.59
N GLY A 426 -3.87 -6.05 -22.24
CA GLY A 426 -4.14 -5.28 -23.45
C GLY A 426 -4.74 -6.15 -24.54
N SER A 427 -6.04 -6.36 -24.48
CA SER A 427 -6.82 -6.77 -25.65
C SER A 427 -6.82 -5.55 -26.57
N GLY A 428 -5.82 -5.49 -27.44
CA GLY A 428 -5.84 -4.58 -28.57
C GLY A 428 -7.19 -4.73 -29.27
N GLY A 429 -8.03 -3.68 -29.16
CA GLY A 429 -9.18 -3.45 -29.99
C GLY A 429 -8.75 -2.78 -31.28
#